data_77553de75c599bf9e8370257afef4e92
#
_entry.id   77553de75c599bf9e8370257afef4e92
#
_cell.length_a   1.000
_cell.length_b   1.000
_cell.length_c   1.000
_cell.angle_alpha   90.00
_cell.angle_beta   90.00
_cell.angle_gamma   90.00
#
_symmetry.space_group_name_H-M   'P 1'
#
loop_
_entity.id
_entity.type
_entity.pdbx_description
1 polymer ?
#
loop_
_entity_poly.entity_id
_entity_poly.type
_entity_poly.pdbx_seq_one_letter_code
_entity_poly.pdbx_strand_id
1 'polypeptide(L)'
;AGELGVRSMSKSQVSRLCECLDAEVDAFRRQRFDGVRFAYLWLDATYVKCRVEGRSASQAVVTAIGLDDTGHKRFVGVDCVDTESHAGWKAFLSGLRARGVDGVRLVVSDAHEGLAKAIAETFQGAAWQRCVTHLMRNVAGRIHRKDDQRKAREAMKAVFAQKSPVLVRACYQEATEEVLKISRAAGNVLLEAEEAALAYLAFPATHRTKIRTNNVQERANREIKRRTRVVQGFPSRESLIRLVGAALIEADEEWS
;
A
#
# COMPACT_ATOMS: atom_id res chain seq x y z
N ALA A 1 -9.12 -15.15 26.41
CA ALA A 1 -9.82 -14.28 27.40
C ALA A 1 -9.44 -14.68 28.84
N GLY A 2 -9.21 -15.95 29.16
CA GLY A 2 -8.83 -16.42 30.49
C GLY A 2 -7.43 -15.98 30.95
N GLU A 3 -6.49 -15.82 30.06
CA GLU A 3 -5.10 -15.42 30.36
C GLU A 3 -4.93 -13.93 30.68
N LEU A 4 -5.91 -13.09 30.36
CA LEU A 4 -5.91 -11.65 30.64
C LEU A 4 -6.73 -11.25 31.87
N GLY A 5 -7.14 -12.19 32.72
CA GLY A 5 -7.91 -11.91 33.92
C GLY A 5 -9.37 -11.47 33.70
N VAL A 6 -9.82 -11.39 32.45
CA VAL A 6 -11.22 -11.06 32.09
C VAL A 6 -12.05 -12.33 32.12
N ARG A 7 -12.76 -12.58 33.23
CA ARG A 7 -13.52 -13.82 33.45
C ARG A 7 -14.70 -14.02 32.50
N SER A 8 -15.39 -12.98 32.11
CA SER A 8 -16.40 -12.95 31.03
C SER A 8 -16.86 -11.50 30.82
N MET A 9 -17.21 -11.16 29.59
CA MET A 9 -17.84 -9.87 29.27
C MET A 9 -19.31 -10.11 28.96
N SER A 10 -20.19 -9.28 29.50
CA SER A 10 -21.60 -9.30 29.14
C SER A 10 -21.80 -8.74 27.72
N LYS A 11 -22.90 -9.10 27.07
CA LYS A 11 -23.24 -8.57 25.73
C LYS A 11 -23.25 -7.04 25.71
N SER A 12 -23.76 -6.40 26.77
CA SER A 12 -23.79 -4.93 26.89
C SER A 12 -22.41 -4.30 27.07
N GLN A 13 -21.47 -4.98 27.72
CA GLN A 13 -20.09 -4.52 27.83
C GLN A 13 -19.38 -4.62 26.47
N VAL A 14 -19.57 -5.72 25.74
CA VAL A 14 -19.02 -5.88 24.38
C VAL A 14 -19.58 -4.81 23.45
N SER A 15 -20.91 -4.54 23.49
CA SER A 15 -21.54 -3.49 22.67
C SER A 15 -20.92 -2.13 22.94
N ARG A 16 -20.81 -1.72 24.21
CA ARG A 16 -20.20 -0.44 24.60
C ARG A 16 -18.73 -0.33 24.15
N LEU A 17 -17.95 -1.40 24.29
CA LEU A 17 -16.57 -1.42 23.82
C LEU A 17 -16.48 -1.24 22.29
N CYS A 18 -17.36 -1.91 21.54
CA CYS A 18 -17.45 -1.73 20.11
C CYS A 18 -17.80 -0.29 19.72
N GLU A 19 -18.76 0.34 20.42
CA GLU A 19 -19.15 1.73 20.18
C GLU A 19 -17.99 2.71 20.46
N CYS A 20 -17.21 2.49 21.54
CA CYS A 20 -16.01 3.28 21.81
C CYS A 20 -14.98 3.14 20.69
N LEU A 21 -14.68 1.91 20.28
CA LEU A 21 -13.74 1.66 19.19
C LEU A 21 -14.23 2.24 17.85
N ASP A 22 -15.53 2.18 17.57
CA ASP A 22 -16.10 2.80 16.37
C ASP A 22 -15.88 4.31 16.38
N ALA A 23 -16.09 4.97 17.53
CA ALA A 23 -15.86 6.40 17.67
C ALA A 23 -14.39 6.79 17.48
N GLU A 24 -13.46 6.04 18.05
CA GLU A 24 -11.99 6.25 17.88
C GLU A 24 -11.57 6.05 16.42
N VAL A 25 -12.02 4.96 15.80
CA VAL A 25 -11.70 4.66 14.40
C VAL A 25 -12.31 5.69 13.46
N ASP A 26 -13.53 6.16 13.72
CA ASP A 26 -14.16 7.22 12.96
C ASP A 26 -13.44 8.56 13.10
N ALA A 27 -12.98 8.90 14.30
CA ALA A 27 -12.15 10.09 14.53
C ALA A 27 -10.84 10.01 13.75
N PHE A 28 -10.16 8.87 13.81
CA PHE A 28 -8.94 8.60 13.04
C PHE A 28 -9.17 8.72 11.52
N ARG A 29 -10.23 8.12 10.99
CA ARG A 29 -10.58 8.18 9.58
C ARG A 29 -10.95 9.58 9.10
N ARG A 30 -11.47 10.45 9.99
CA ARG A 30 -11.86 11.84 9.71
C ARG A 30 -10.79 12.85 10.09
N GLN A 31 -9.68 12.42 10.66
CA GLN A 31 -8.57 13.29 11.04
C GLN A 31 -8.19 14.24 9.90
N ARG A 32 -8.07 15.52 10.22
CA ARG A 32 -7.63 16.54 9.27
C ARG A 32 -6.12 16.77 9.36
N PHE A 33 -5.56 17.18 8.24
CA PHE A 33 -4.13 17.42 8.08
C PHE A 33 -3.83 18.83 7.57
N ASP A 34 -4.70 19.79 7.91
CA ASP A 34 -4.57 21.17 7.46
C ASP A 34 -3.23 21.76 7.92
N GLY A 35 -2.49 22.32 6.96
CA GLY A 35 -1.16 22.89 7.22
C GLY A 35 -0.01 21.87 7.27
N VAL A 36 -0.29 20.57 7.16
CA VAL A 36 0.73 19.52 7.07
C VAL A 36 0.97 19.17 5.59
N ARG A 37 2.24 19.16 5.17
CA ARG A 37 2.60 18.77 3.80
C ARG A 37 3.17 17.36 3.79
N PHE A 38 2.67 16.53 2.87
CA PHE A 38 3.11 15.15 2.69
C PHE A 38 3.87 15.01 1.39
N ALA A 39 5.20 14.96 1.44
CA ALA A 39 6.02 14.82 0.23
C ALA A 39 5.85 13.47 -0.47
N TYR A 40 5.63 12.41 0.30
CA TYR A 40 5.51 11.04 -0.19
C TYR A 40 4.27 10.36 0.38
N LEU A 41 3.57 9.60 -0.47
CA LEU A 41 2.49 8.70 -0.07
C LEU A 41 2.81 7.27 -0.50
N TRP A 42 2.47 6.31 0.35
CA TRP A 42 2.44 4.89 0.02
C TRP A 42 1.01 4.38 0.11
N LEU A 43 0.55 3.76 -0.96
CA LEU A 43 -0.80 3.21 -1.07
C LEU A 43 -0.72 1.70 -1.23
N ASP A 44 -1.62 0.98 -0.58
CA ASP A 44 -1.75 -0.46 -0.72
C ASP A 44 -3.18 -0.93 -0.45
N ALA A 45 -3.48 -2.15 -0.90
CA ALA A 45 -4.74 -2.82 -0.63
C ALA A 45 -4.51 -4.24 -0.12
N THR A 46 -5.25 -4.63 0.89
CA THR A 46 -5.25 -5.99 1.43
C THR A 46 -6.64 -6.57 1.40
N TYR A 47 -6.80 -7.74 0.79
CA TYR A 47 -8.09 -8.40 0.67
C TYR A 47 -8.42 -9.22 1.92
N VAL A 48 -9.62 -9.00 2.47
CA VAL A 48 -10.15 -9.69 3.64
C VAL A 48 -11.57 -10.18 3.35
N LYS A 49 -11.91 -11.37 3.84
CA LYS A 49 -13.27 -11.91 3.70
C LYS A 49 -14.24 -11.20 4.65
N CYS A 50 -15.34 -10.71 4.09
CA CYS A 50 -16.37 -9.99 4.82
C CYS A 50 -17.75 -10.39 4.27
N ARG A 51 -18.78 -10.36 5.11
CA ARG A 51 -20.17 -10.51 4.66
C ARG A 51 -20.68 -9.17 4.12
N VAL A 52 -21.19 -9.22 2.88
CA VAL A 52 -21.86 -8.12 2.20
C VAL A 52 -23.17 -8.66 1.67
N GLU A 53 -24.29 -8.06 2.02
CA GLU A 53 -25.63 -8.47 1.62
C GLU A 53 -25.90 -9.98 1.87
N GLY A 54 -25.45 -10.49 3.02
CA GLY A 54 -25.64 -11.87 3.44
C GLY A 54 -24.69 -12.88 2.78
N ARG A 55 -23.84 -12.48 1.85
CA ARG A 55 -22.86 -13.35 1.14
C ARG A 55 -21.44 -13.05 1.59
N SER A 56 -20.59 -14.09 1.62
CA SER A 56 -19.16 -13.89 1.86
C SER A 56 -18.49 -13.35 0.60
N ALA A 57 -17.95 -12.14 0.68
CA ALA A 57 -17.22 -11.48 -0.40
C ALA A 57 -15.80 -11.11 0.06
N SER A 58 -14.87 -11.00 -0.89
CA SER A 58 -13.55 -10.44 -0.64
C SER A 58 -13.64 -8.94 -0.74
N GLN A 59 -13.27 -8.22 0.32
CA GLN A 59 -13.27 -6.76 0.38
C GLN A 59 -11.84 -6.25 0.39
N ALA A 60 -11.56 -5.19 -0.34
CA ALA A 60 -10.27 -4.54 -0.34
C ALA A 60 -10.21 -3.50 0.80
N VAL A 61 -9.35 -3.75 1.77
CA VAL A 61 -8.96 -2.74 2.76
C VAL A 61 -7.83 -1.92 2.15
N VAL A 62 -8.13 -0.68 1.81
CA VAL A 62 -7.18 0.28 1.23
C VAL A 62 -6.57 1.13 2.33
N THR A 63 -5.26 1.33 2.28
CA THR A 63 -4.51 2.11 3.26
C THR A 63 -3.60 3.13 2.59
N ALA A 64 -3.41 4.27 3.25
CA ALA A 64 -2.49 5.30 2.84
C ALA A 64 -1.58 5.72 4.02
N ILE A 65 -0.28 5.70 3.78
CA ILE A 65 0.74 6.23 4.70
C ILE A 65 1.37 7.44 4.05
N GLY A 66 1.47 8.54 4.80
CA GLY A 66 2.16 9.75 4.38
C GLY A 66 3.47 9.96 5.13
N LEU A 67 4.47 10.56 4.46
CA LEU A 67 5.64 11.13 5.11
C LEU A 67 5.49 12.64 5.08
N ASP A 68 5.39 13.25 6.25
CA ASP A 68 5.27 14.69 6.38
C ASP A 68 6.62 15.42 6.22
N ASP A 69 6.60 16.74 6.19
CA ASP A 69 7.77 17.60 6.02
C ASP A 69 8.69 17.63 7.25
N THR A 70 8.23 17.13 8.38
CA THR A 70 9.06 16.92 9.59
C THR A 70 9.78 15.57 9.59
N GLY A 71 9.46 14.68 8.63
CA GLY A 71 10.05 13.36 8.50
C GLY A 71 9.30 12.27 9.25
N HIS A 72 8.14 12.57 9.84
CA HIS A 72 7.29 11.58 10.49
C HIS A 72 6.39 10.86 9.48
N LYS A 73 6.26 9.57 9.69
CA LYS A 73 5.30 8.74 8.96
C LYS A 73 4.04 8.61 9.78
N ARG A 74 2.90 8.76 9.12
CA ARG A 74 1.60 8.52 9.75
C ARG A 74 0.61 7.93 8.79
N PHE A 75 -0.34 7.19 9.31
CA PHE A 75 -1.47 6.75 8.52
C PHE A 75 -2.39 7.93 8.22
N VAL A 76 -2.54 8.24 6.93
CA VAL A 76 -3.41 9.34 6.48
C VAL A 76 -4.77 8.83 5.98
N GLY A 77 -4.95 7.52 5.85
CA GLY A 77 -6.25 6.96 5.47
C GLY A 77 -6.33 5.45 5.53
N VAL A 78 -7.53 4.99 5.84
CA VAL A 78 -7.98 3.60 5.73
C VAL A 78 -9.45 3.57 5.31
N ASP A 79 -9.78 2.68 4.39
CA ASP A 79 -11.17 2.42 4.01
C ASP A 79 -11.35 0.97 3.54
N CYS A 80 -12.62 0.56 3.40
CA CYS A 80 -12.99 -0.75 2.89
C CYS A 80 -13.86 -0.58 1.65
N VAL A 81 -13.36 -1.06 0.52
CA VAL A 81 -14.03 -0.96 -0.78
C VAL A 81 -14.30 -2.35 -1.36
N ASP A 82 -15.28 -2.47 -2.25
CA ASP A 82 -15.66 -3.76 -2.84
C ASP A 82 -14.52 -4.36 -3.66
N THR A 83 -13.92 -3.52 -4.50
CA THR A 83 -12.82 -3.91 -5.39
C THR A 83 -11.90 -2.72 -5.62
N GLU A 84 -10.67 -3.01 -6.02
CA GLU A 84 -9.74 -2.01 -6.50
C GLU A 84 -10.16 -1.50 -7.88
N SER A 85 -11.11 -0.57 -7.92
CA SER A 85 -11.54 0.10 -9.15
C SER A 85 -10.99 1.52 -9.23
N HIS A 86 -10.93 2.10 -10.43
CA HIS A 86 -10.58 3.50 -10.61
C HIS A 86 -11.50 4.43 -9.78
N ALA A 87 -12.81 4.19 -9.81
CA ALA A 87 -13.77 5.00 -9.05
C ALA A 87 -13.57 4.89 -7.53
N GLY A 88 -13.31 3.68 -7.01
CA GLY A 88 -13.02 3.43 -5.60
C GLY A 88 -11.74 4.15 -5.15
N TRP A 89 -10.66 3.98 -5.90
CA TRP A 89 -9.41 4.68 -5.63
C TRP A 89 -9.54 6.20 -5.72
N LYS A 90 -10.24 6.70 -6.74
CA LYS A 90 -10.49 8.15 -6.89
C LYS A 90 -11.28 8.72 -5.70
N ALA A 91 -12.33 8.05 -5.27
CA ALA A 91 -13.10 8.46 -4.09
C ALA A 91 -12.23 8.50 -2.83
N PHE A 92 -11.44 7.45 -2.58
CA PHE A 92 -10.52 7.36 -1.46
C PHE A 92 -9.48 8.51 -1.47
N LEU A 93 -8.78 8.70 -2.59
CA LEU A 93 -7.77 9.76 -2.72
C LEU A 93 -8.37 11.17 -2.64
N SER A 94 -9.55 11.40 -3.22
CA SER A 94 -10.27 12.67 -3.07
C SER A 94 -10.65 12.95 -1.62
N GLY A 95 -11.03 11.92 -0.86
CA GLY A 95 -11.26 12.00 0.58
C GLY A 95 -10.00 12.40 1.36
N LEU A 96 -8.82 11.89 0.98
CA LEU A 96 -7.54 12.32 1.57
C LEU A 96 -7.28 13.82 1.32
N ARG A 97 -7.47 14.27 0.07
CA ARG A 97 -7.31 15.70 -0.25
C ARG A 97 -8.29 16.59 0.51
N ALA A 98 -9.55 16.20 0.59
CA ALA A 98 -10.57 16.95 1.34
C ALA A 98 -10.23 17.09 2.83
N ARG A 99 -9.44 16.16 3.38
CA ARG A 99 -8.94 16.21 4.76
C ARG A 99 -7.60 16.93 4.93
N GLY A 100 -7.08 17.56 3.86
CA GLY A 100 -5.89 18.38 3.90
C GLY A 100 -4.58 17.64 3.54
N VAL A 101 -4.64 16.41 3.02
CA VAL A 101 -3.43 15.75 2.50
C VAL A 101 -3.00 16.44 1.22
N ASP A 102 -1.93 17.24 1.30
CA ASP A 102 -1.42 18.07 0.22
C ASP A 102 0.11 18.05 0.12
N GLY A 103 0.66 18.70 -0.92
CA GLY A 103 2.10 18.76 -1.17
C GLY A 103 2.72 17.48 -1.71
N VAL A 104 1.89 16.52 -2.16
CA VAL A 104 2.34 15.19 -2.62
C VAL A 104 3.17 15.32 -3.89
N ARG A 105 4.40 14.81 -3.85
CA ARG A 105 5.34 14.82 -4.97
C ARG A 105 5.56 13.44 -5.57
N LEU A 106 5.37 12.38 -4.77
CA LEU A 106 5.49 10.99 -5.21
C LEU A 106 4.46 10.13 -4.50
N VAL A 107 3.80 9.28 -5.28
CA VAL A 107 2.94 8.21 -4.76
C VAL A 107 3.52 6.87 -5.14
N VAL A 108 3.74 6.00 -4.15
CA VAL A 108 4.28 4.65 -4.31
C VAL A 108 3.17 3.64 -4.16
N SER A 109 2.99 2.75 -5.13
CA SER A 109 1.99 1.69 -5.06
C SER A 109 2.38 0.47 -5.89
N ASP A 110 1.58 -0.60 -5.81
CA ASP A 110 1.64 -1.68 -6.80
C ASP A 110 1.04 -1.22 -8.14
N ALA A 111 1.28 -2.00 -9.18
CA ALA A 111 0.75 -1.74 -10.51
C ALA A 111 -0.74 -2.10 -10.57
N HIS A 112 -1.56 -1.09 -10.51
CA HIS A 112 -2.99 -1.19 -10.75
C HIS A 112 -3.42 0.00 -11.62
N GLU A 113 -3.91 -0.28 -12.83
CA GLU A 113 -4.23 0.76 -13.82
C GLU A 113 -5.22 1.82 -13.29
N GLY A 114 -6.28 1.37 -12.63
CA GLY A 114 -7.26 2.26 -12.01
C GLY A 114 -6.67 3.14 -10.91
N LEU A 115 -5.69 2.63 -10.15
CA LEU A 115 -5.00 3.41 -9.11
C LEU A 115 -4.08 4.46 -9.74
N ALA A 116 -3.26 4.08 -10.74
CA ALA A 116 -2.37 5.02 -11.42
C ALA A 116 -3.14 6.19 -12.03
N LYS A 117 -4.28 5.91 -12.66
CA LYS A 117 -5.18 6.93 -13.20
C LYS A 117 -5.76 7.82 -12.09
N ALA A 118 -6.24 7.25 -11.00
CA ALA A 118 -6.79 7.99 -9.87
C ALA A 118 -5.74 8.91 -9.22
N ILE A 119 -4.47 8.45 -9.12
CA ILE A 119 -3.35 9.27 -8.62
C ILE A 119 -3.13 10.49 -9.52
N ALA A 120 -3.03 10.30 -10.84
CA ALA A 120 -2.80 11.38 -11.79
C ALA A 120 -3.93 12.42 -11.76
N GLU A 121 -5.18 12.00 -11.60
CA GLU A 121 -6.33 12.88 -11.50
C GLU A 121 -6.42 13.63 -10.16
N THR A 122 -6.02 13.00 -9.06
CA THR A 122 -6.20 13.55 -7.71
C THR A 122 -4.99 14.37 -7.24
N PHE A 123 -3.78 13.89 -7.48
CA PHE A 123 -2.53 14.54 -7.08
C PHE A 123 -1.76 15.04 -8.31
N GLN A 124 -2.34 16.04 -9.00
CA GLN A 124 -1.74 16.62 -10.20
C GLN A 124 -0.32 17.10 -9.93
N GLY A 125 0.62 16.67 -10.78
CA GLY A 125 2.05 16.96 -10.64
C GLY A 125 2.83 16.00 -9.73
N ALA A 126 2.17 15.07 -9.03
CA ALA A 126 2.85 14.00 -8.34
C ALA A 126 3.31 12.91 -9.31
N ALA A 127 4.55 12.46 -9.15
CA ALA A 127 5.03 11.29 -9.88
C ALA A 127 4.43 10.01 -9.28
N TRP A 128 4.19 9.00 -10.12
CA TRP A 128 3.82 7.67 -9.67
C TRP A 128 5.04 6.74 -9.73
N GLN A 129 5.35 6.12 -8.60
CA GLN A 129 6.39 5.11 -8.47
C GLN A 129 5.75 3.72 -8.35
N ARG A 130 5.98 2.88 -9.35
CA ARG A 130 5.64 1.47 -9.24
C ARG A 130 6.59 0.78 -8.27
N CYS A 131 6.06 0.08 -7.28
CA CYS A 131 6.85 -0.62 -6.28
C CYS A 131 7.78 -1.65 -6.92
N VAL A 132 9.09 -1.49 -6.72
CA VAL A 132 10.11 -2.37 -7.29
C VAL A 132 9.96 -3.82 -6.82
N THR A 133 9.60 -4.04 -5.56
CA THR A 133 9.40 -5.40 -5.02
C THR A 133 8.25 -6.11 -5.73
N HIS A 134 7.13 -5.42 -5.96
CA HIS A 134 6.00 -5.97 -6.69
C HIS A 134 6.32 -6.15 -8.17
N LEU A 135 7.05 -5.21 -8.80
CA LEU A 135 7.53 -5.37 -10.17
C LEU A 135 8.37 -6.64 -10.33
N MET A 136 9.35 -6.87 -9.44
CA MET A 136 10.18 -8.09 -9.46
C MET A 136 9.35 -9.37 -9.30
N ARG A 137 8.30 -9.33 -8.46
CA ARG A 137 7.37 -10.45 -8.27
C ARG A 137 6.55 -10.70 -9.53
N ASN A 138 6.04 -9.63 -10.16
CA ASN A 138 5.23 -9.71 -11.37
C ASN A 138 6.05 -10.26 -12.57
N VAL A 139 7.29 -9.81 -12.73
CA VAL A 139 8.23 -10.33 -13.74
C VAL A 139 8.48 -11.82 -13.51
N ALA A 140 8.85 -12.20 -12.29
CA ALA A 140 9.12 -13.61 -11.97
C ALA A 140 7.89 -14.51 -12.17
N GLY A 141 6.70 -14.00 -11.89
CA GLY A 141 5.43 -14.72 -12.10
C GLY A 141 5.09 -15.01 -13.57
N ARG A 142 5.76 -14.34 -14.54
CA ARG A 142 5.62 -14.59 -15.98
C ARG A 142 6.67 -15.58 -16.53
N ILE A 143 7.48 -16.17 -15.66
CA ILE A 143 8.53 -17.12 -16.01
C ILE A 143 8.20 -18.47 -15.38
N HIS A 144 8.21 -19.55 -16.19
CA HIS A 144 7.82 -20.88 -15.70
C HIS A 144 8.93 -21.58 -14.91
N ARG A 145 10.19 -21.53 -15.42
CA ARG A 145 11.30 -22.28 -14.84
C ARG A 145 11.89 -21.52 -13.64
N LYS A 146 12.08 -22.21 -12.51
CA LYS A 146 12.63 -21.61 -11.27
C LYS A 146 14.03 -21.02 -11.46
N ASP A 147 14.89 -21.67 -12.25
CA ASP A 147 16.23 -21.16 -12.52
C ASP A 147 16.22 -19.87 -13.33
N ASP A 148 15.32 -19.76 -14.30
CA ASP A 148 15.13 -18.55 -15.09
C ASP A 148 14.48 -17.43 -14.27
N GLN A 149 13.56 -17.76 -13.35
CA GLN A 149 13.05 -16.80 -12.36
C GLN A 149 14.19 -16.25 -11.49
N ARG A 150 15.14 -17.12 -11.08
CA ARG A 150 16.31 -16.69 -10.29
C ARG A 150 17.17 -15.73 -11.07
N LYS A 151 17.53 -16.07 -12.33
CA LYS A 151 18.32 -15.20 -13.21
C LYS A 151 17.68 -13.83 -13.40
N ALA A 152 16.38 -13.79 -13.72
CA ALA A 152 15.64 -12.54 -13.87
C ALA A 152 15.64 -11.69 -12.59
N ARG A 153 15.47 -12.32 -11.41
CA ARG A 153 15.56 -11.62 -10.12
C ARG A 153 16.97 -11.08 -9.84
N GLU A 154 17.99 -11.82 -10.19
CA GLU A 154 19.40 -11.39 -10.01
C GLU A 154 19.72 -10.20 -10.91
N ALA A 155 19.35 -10.25 -12.19
CA ALA A 155 19.50 -9.14 -13.12
C ALA A 155 18.79 -7.86 -12.58
N MET A 156 17.53 -7.98 -12.15
CA MET A 156 16.80 -6.84 -11.58
C MET A 156 17.42 -6.35 -10.26
N LYS A 157 17.93 -7.23 -9.39
CA LYS A 157 18.63 -6.81 -8.17
C LYS A 157 19.88 -5.98 -8.50
N ALA A 158 20.63 -6.37 -9.52
CA ALA A 158 21.82 -5.65 -9.99
C ALA A 158 21.47 -4.21 -10.42
N VAL A 159 20.34 -4.02 -11.12
CA VAL A 159 19.79 -2.69 -11.47
C VAL A 159 19.62 -1.82 -10.24
N PHE A 160 18.86 -2.31 -9.28
CA PHE A 160 18.48 -1.53 -8.09
C PHE A 160 19.59 -1.46 -7.03
N ALA A 161 20.72 -2.14 -7.22
CA ALA A 161 21.93 -1.96 -6.42
C ALA A 161 22.74 -0.73 -6.84
N GLN A 162 22.56 -0.24 -8.06
CA GLN A 162 23.26 0.93 -8.58
C GLN A 162 22.83 2.20 -7.86
N LYS A 163 23.77 3.15 -7.68
CA LYS A 163 23.51 4.45 -7.01
C LYS A 163 23.35 5.59 -8.02
N SER A 164 24.06 5.52 -9.12
CA SER A 164 24.01 6.53 -10.19
C SER A 164 22.75 6.35 -11.04
N PRO A 165 21.95 7.42 -11.27
CA PRO A 165 20.79 7.34 -12.16
C PRO A 165 21.12 6.86 -13.56
N VAL A 166 22.28 7.23 -14.10
CA VAL A 166 22.74 6.79 -15.43
C VAL A 166 22.97 5.28 -15.44
N LEU A 167 23.68 4.76 -14.43
CA LEU A 167 23.94 3.32 -14.33
C LEU A 167 22.65 2.53 -14.07
N VAL A 168 21.73 3.05 -13.24
CA VAL A 168 20.43 2.40 -13.03
C VAL A 168 19.68 2.24 -14.35
N ARG A 169 19.62 3.29 -15.18
CA ARG A 169 18.94 3.22 -16.48
C ARG A 169 19.62 2.25 -17.45
N ALA A 170 20.95 2.31 -17.57
CA ALA A 170 21.70 1.40 -18.43
C ALA A 170 21.49 -0.06 -18.00
N CYS A 171 21.70 -0.37 -16.72
CA CYS A 171 21.46 -1.72 -16.20
C CYS A 171 19.99 -2.16 -16.31
N TYR A 172 19.02 -1.23 -16.25
CA TYR A 172 17.61 -1.57 -16.45
C TYR A 172 17.35 -2.04 -17.88
N GLN A 173 17.92 -1.37 -18.87
CA GLN A 173 17.82 -1.76 -20.27
C GLN A 173 18.47 -3.13 -20.52
N GLU A 174 19.70 -3.34 -20.02
CA GLU A 174 20.40 -4.63 -20.11
C GLU A 174 19.58 -5.76 -19.47
N ALA A 175 19.09 -5.55 -18.24
CA ALA A 175 18.24 -6.54 -17.56
C ALA A 175 16.94 -6.81 -18.31
N THR A 176 16.37 -5.81 -18.95
CA THR A 176 15.15 -5.96 -19.77
C THR A 176 15.43 -6.84 -20.99
N GLU A 177 16.57 -6.63 -21.68
CA GLU A 177 16.99 -7.47 -22.81
C GLU A 177 17.25 -8.91 -22.40
N GLU A 178 17.90 -9.13 -21.25
CA GLU A 178 18.13 -10.47 -20.70
C GLU A 178 16.81 -11.18 -20.38
N VAL A 179 15.88 -10.47 -19.73
CA VAL A 179 14.57 -11.03 -19.38
C VAL A 179 13.71 -11.30 -20.62
N LEU A 180 13.81 -10.47 -21.68
CA LEU A 180 13.15 -10.72 -22.97
C LEU A 180 13.62 -12.03 -23.61
N LYS A 181 14.91 -12.36 -23.52
CA LYS A 181 15.46 -13.64 -24.01
C LYS A 181 14.94 -14.84 -23.23
N ILE A 182 14.63 -14.66 -21.95
CA ILE A 182 14.07 -15.71 -21.08
C ILE A 182 12.57 -15.87 -21.32
N SER A 183 11.82 -14.77 -21.31
CA SER A 183 10.36 -14.72 -21.45
C SER A 183 9.91 -13.38 -22.00
N ARG A 184 9.34 -13.39 -23.21
CA ARG A 184 8.79 -12.18 -23.83
C ARG A 184 7.72 -11.52 -22.94
N ALA A 185 6.84 -12.32 -22.31
CA ALA A 185 5.81 -11.81 -21.43
C ALA A 185 6.38 -11.13 -20.17
N ALA A 186 7.49 -11.62 -19.63
CA ALA A 186 8.18 -11.03 -18.49
C ALA A 186 8.94 -9.75 -18.90
N GLY A 187 9.61 -9.76 -20.05
CA GLY A 187 10.33 -8.59 -20.58
C GLY A 187 9.39 -7.43 -20.93
N ASN A 188 8.21 -7.71 -21.50
CA ASN A 188 7.21 -6.70 -21.76
C ASN A 188 6.75 -5.98 -20.48
N VAL A 189 6.64 -6.69 -19.35
CA VAL A 189 6.34 -6.06 -18.05
C VAL A 189 7.40 -5.04 -17.65
N LEU A 190 8.68 -5.28 -17.97
CA LEU A 190 9.77 -4.33 -17.71
C LEU A 190 9.72 -3.14 -18.67
N LEU A 191 9.50 -3.38 -19.97
CA LEU A 191 9.37 -2.30 -20.96
C LEU A 191 8.25 -1.32 -20.57
N GLU A 192 7.07 -1.83 -20.22
CA GLU A 192 5.91 -1.02 -19.83
C GLU A 192 6.12 -0.32 -18.48
N ALA A 193 6.96 -0.86 -17.62
CA ALA A 193 7.15 -0.35 -16.27
C ALA A 193 8.29 0.67 -16.13
N GLU A 194 9.17 0.83 -17.12
CA GLU A 194 10.44 1.55 -16.98
C GLU A 194 10.26 2.94 -16.35
N GLU A 195 9.40 3.77 -16.90
CA GLU A 195 9.18 5.13 -16.43
C GLU A 195 8.69 5.14 -14.97
N ALA A 196 7.66 4.36 -14.68
CA ALA A 196 7.06 4.29 -13.35
C ALA A 196 7.98 3.59 -12.32
N ALA A 197 8.78 2.61 -12.73
CA ALA A 197 9.71 1.92 -11.85
C ALA A 197 10.93 2.77 -11.49
N LEU A 198 11.30 3.72 -12.35
CA LEU A 198 12.46 4.58 -12.20
C LEU A 198 12.11 6.03 -11.80
N ALA A 199 10.84 6.33 -11.52
CA ALA A 199 10.39 7.67 -11.12
C ALA A 199 11.13 8.20 -9.86
N TYR A 200 11.50 7.32 -8.93
CA TYR A 200 12.26 7.65 -7.73
C TYR A 200 13.63 8.31 -8.01
N LEU A 201 14.19 8.14 -9.21
CA LEU A 201 15.50 8.70 -9.58
C LEU A 201 15.49 10.24 -9.64
N ALA A 202 14.33 10.86 -9.86
CA ALA A 202 14.15 12.31 -9.83
C ALA A 202 14.24 12.92 -8.42
N PHE A 203 14.29 12.09 -7.38
CA PHE A 203 14.30 12.52 -5.98
C PHE A 203 15.69 12.45 -5.34
N PRO A 204 15.90 13.11 -4.17
CA PRO A 204 17.20 13.14 -3.50
C PRO A 204 17.77 11.74 -3.26
N ALA A 205 19.07 11.56 -3.45
CA ALA A 205 19.74 10.26 -3.35
C ALA A 205 19.51 9.55 -2.01
N THR A 206 19.44 10.31 -0.92
CA THR A 206 19.19 9.82 0.44
C THR A 206 17.79 9.22 0.62
N HIS A 207 16.83 9.61 -0.22
CA HIS A 207 15.44 9.15 -0.15
C HIS A 207 15.20 7.92 -1.04
N ARG A 208 15.93 7.78 -2.14
CA ARG A 208 15.67 6.82 -3.23
C ARG A 208 15.41 5.39 -2.77
N THR A 209 16.23 4.90 -1.83
CA THR A 209 16.09 3.53 -1.32
C THR A 209 14.78 3.32 -0.59
N LYS A 210 14.27 4.34 0.10
CA LYS A 210 13.06 4.27 0.91
C LYS A 210 11.78 4.45 0.09
N ILE A 211 11.85 5.21 -1.02
CA ILE A 211 10.67 5.60 -1.82
C ILE A 211 10.46 4.75 -3.08
N ARG A 212 11.37 3.82 -3.40
CA ARG A 212 11.22 2.93 -4.56
C ARG A 212 10.42 1.65 -4.27
N THR A 213 10.10 1.39 -3.00
CA THR A 213 9.37 0.20 -2.57
C THR A 213 8.23 0.56 -1.63
N ASN A 214 7.28 -0.36 -1.50
CA ASN A 214 6.15 -0.24 -0.59
C ASN A 214 6.39 -0.93 0.78
N ASN A 215 7.66 -1.06 1.19
CA ASN A 215 8.05 -1.77 2.43
C ASN A 215 7.41 -1.15 3.69
N VAL A 216 7.09 0.14 3.65
CA VAL A 216 6.38 0.83 4.75
C VAL A 216 5.01 0.19 4.97
N GLN A 217 4.28 -0.09 3.89
CA GLN A 217 2.97 -0.75 3.94
C GLN A 217 3.05 -2.23 4.29
N GLU A 218 4.16 -2.91 3.99
CA GLU A 218 4.30 -4.34 4.30
C GLU A 218 4.20 -4.63 5.81
N ARG A 219 4.69 -3.73 6.66
CA ARG A 219 4.54 -3.86 8.13
C ARG A 219 3.07 -3.72 8.53
N ALA A 220 2.38 -2.70 8.04
CA ALA A 220 0.96 -2.46 8.27
C ALA A 220 0.10 -3.65 7.79
N ASN A 221 0.34 -4.12 6.57
CA ASN A 221 -0.36 -5.25 6.00
C ASN A 221 -0.13 -6.55 6.75
N ARG A 222 1.07 -6.75 7.29
CA ARG A 222 1.39 -7.91 8.13
C ARG A 222 0.58 -7.87 9.42
N GLU A 223 0.45 -6.71 10.03
CA GLU A 223 -0.34 -6.52 11.25
C GLU A 223 -1.85 -6.68 10.95
N ILE A 224 -2.36 -6.07 9.90
CA ILE A 224 -3.74 -6.28 9.45
C ILE A 224 -4.01 -7.78 9.23
N LYS A 225 -3.15 -8.47 8.49
CA LYS A 225 -3.31 -9.90 8.22
C LYS A 225 -3.22 -10.73 9.49
N ARG A 226 -2.32 -10.40 10.43
CA ARG A 226 -2.19 -11.11 11.71
C ARG A 226 -3.49 -11.03 12.51
N ARG A 227 -4.11 -9.86 12.59
CA ARG A 227 -5.35 -9.64 13.35
C ARG A 227 -6.58 -10.16 12.64
N THR A 228 -6.67 -10.00 11.33
CA THR A 228 -7.83 -10.47 10.56
C THR A 228 -7.84 -11.98 10.34
N ARG A 229 -6.68 -12.65 10.39
CA ARG A 229 -6.55 -14.10 10.14
C ARG A 229 -7.26 -14.96 11.18
N VAL A 230 -7.38 -14.50 12.41
CA VAL A 230 -8.09 -15.22 13.49
C VAL A 230 -9.61 -15.15 13.33
N VAL A 231 -10.08 -14.22 12.50
CA VAL A 231 -11.49 -14.05 12.17
C VAL A 231 -11.73 -14.71 10.80
N GLN A 232 -12.44 -15.82 10.76
CA GLN A 232 -12.68 -16.57 9.52
C GLN A 232 -13.45 -15.76 8.46
N GLY A 233 -14.24 -14.78 8.89
CA GLY A 233 -14.96 -13.82 8.05
C GLY A 233 -15.67 -12.80 8.91
N PHE A 234 -15.55 -11.54 8.52
CA PHE A 234 -16.19 -10.44 9.25
C PHE A 234 -17.70 -10.41 8.97
N PRO A 235 -18.54 -10.16 10.00
CA PRO A 235 -19.99 -10.10 9.82
C PRO A 235 -20.45 -8.88 9.01
N SER A 236 -19.66 -7.79 8.99
CA SER A 236 -19.95 -6.56 8.24
C SER A 236 -18.66 -5.77 7.95
N ARG A 237 -18.75 -4.79 7.05
CA ARG A 237 -17.63 -3.86 6.75
C ARG A 237 -17.26 -3.01 7.96
N GLU A 238 -18.24 -2.60 8.75
CA GLU A 238 -18.02 -1.82 9.97
C GLU A 238 -17.16 -2.61 10.97
N SER A 239 -17.46 -3.90 11.17
CA SER A 239 -16.68 -4.76 12.05
C SER A 239 -15.24 -5.00 11.53
N LEU A 240 -15.06 -5.07 10.20
CA LEU A 240 -13.75 -5.15 9.57
C LEU A 240 -12.96 -3.86 9.79
N ILE A 241 -13.56 -2.70 9.50
CA ILE A 241 -12.92 -1.38 9.65
C ILE A 241 -12.61 -1.10 11.12
N ARG A 242 -13.48 -1.47 12.05
CA ARG A 242 -13.21 -1.37 13.49
C ARG A 242 -11.93 -2.07 13.89
N LEU A 243 -11.76 -3.35 13.52
CA LEU A 243 -10.57 -4.10 13.88
C LEU A 243 -9.32 -3.57 13.19
N VAL A 244 -9.42 -3.28 11.89
CA VAL A 244 -8.28 -2.75 11.11
C VAL A 244 -7.91 -1.36 11.59
N GLY A 245 -8.89 -0.48 11.77
CA GLY A 245 -8.67 0.90 12.25
C GLY A 245 -7.98 0.92 13.61
N ALA A 246 -8.46 0.14 14.58
CA ALA A 246 -7.81 0.01 15.88
C ALA A 246 -6.35 -0.46 15.76
N ALA A 247 -6.08 -1.45 14.89
CA ALA A 247 -4.72 -1.92 14.65
C ALA A 247 -3.81 -0.85 14.01
N LEU A 248 -4.37 0.01 13.16
CA LEU A 248 -3.60 1.08 12.53
C LEU A 248 -3.37 2.27 13.47
N ILE A 249 -4.30 2.58 14.37
CA ILE A 249 -4.12 3.58 15.43
C ILE A 249 -2.96 3.18 16.32
N GLU A 250 -2.94 1.94 16.83
CA GLU A 250 -1.81 1.42 17.63
C GLU A 250 -0.48 1.51 16.86
N ALA A 251 -0.48 1.18 15.56
CA ALA A 251 0.73 1.25 14.74
C ALA A 251 1.19 2.70 14.46
N ASP A 252 0.27 3.65 14.37
CA ASP A 252 0.56 5.07 14.17
C ASP A 252 1.18 5.68 15.43
N GLU A 253 0.68 5.33 16.61
CA GLU A 253 1.24 5.72 17.89
C GLU A 253 2.68 5.21 18.09
N GLU A 254 2.98 3.97 17.66
CA GLU A 254 4.35 3.42 17.70
C GLU A 254 5.34 4.16 16.76
N TRP A 255 4.85 4.88 15.76
CA TRP A 255 5.69 5.61 14.79
C TRP A 255 5.89 7.08 15.16
N SER A 256 5.06 7.59 16.07
CA SER A 256 5.10 8.96 16.60
C SER A 256 6.18 9.12 17.66
#